data_da5d07df661c3abaa2457a9fbd759d2f
#
_entry.id   da5d07df661c3abaa2457a9fbd759d2f
#
_cell.length_a   1.000
_cell.length_b   1.000
_cell.length_c   1.000
_cell.angle_alpha   90.00
_cell.angle_beta   90.00
_cell.angle_gamma   90.00
#
_symmetry.space_group_name_H-M   'P 1'
#
loop_
_entity.id
_entity.type
_entity.pdbx_description
1 polymer ?
#
loop_
_entity_poly.entity_id
_entity_poly.type
_entity_poly.pdbx_seq_one_letter_code
_entity_poly.pdbx_strand_id
1 'polypeptide(L)'
;MAHVETRLPYKVADLALAEWGRKEIMLAENEMPGLMALREKYGRSKPLAGARIAGCLHMTIQTAVLIETLKELGAEVTWSSCNIFSTQDHAAAAIAKAGFPVYAWKGMTNEEFDWCIEQTLFFPDGEPLNMILDDGGDLTSMVHQKYPELLGGIRGLSEETTTGVHRLYQMHENGELKLPAININDSCTKSKFDNLYGCRESRADGIKRATAVMGAGKVVVVCGYGDVGKGSAHAMKSLGARVVVTEVDPINALQAAMEGYEVTTMEEVASRGQIFVTATGCRDVIRSEHIQKMQNDAIICNIGHFDLEIDIAWLDNTKGIKKVEIKPQVDRYTLPSGNSVLVLAEGRLVNLGCATGHPSFVMSTSFTNQVLAQIALWTDADTYDVGVHMLPKKLDEEVARLHLDKLGVKLTKLTKDQADYLHVPVEGPFKPEYYRY
;
A
#
# COMPACT_ATOMS: atom_id res chain seq x y z
N MET A 1 -13.66 35.72 -2.65
CA MET A 1 -14.82 34.85 -2.44
C MET A 1 -14.73 33.79 -3.52
N ALA A 2 -14.09 32.67 -3.23
CA ALA A 2 -14.00 31.54 -4.15
C ALA A 2 -15.40 30.93 -4.29
N HIS A 3 -15.77 30.60 -5.51
CA HIS A 3 -17.02 29.93 -5.86
C HIS A 3 -17.21 28.68 -4.98
N VAL A 4 -18.19 28.71 -4.08
CA VAL A 4 -18.73 27.50 -3.47
C VAL A 4 -19.54 26.81 -4.59
N GLU A 5 -18.87 26.10 -5.48
CA GLU A 5 -19.55 25.05 -6.23
C GLU A 5 -20.14 24.09 -5.21
N THR A 6 -21.40 23.74 -5.39
CA THR A 6 -22.11 22.79 -4.52
C THR A 6 -21.30 21.48 -4.49
N ARG A 7 -20.59 21.25 -3.38
CA ARG A 7 -19.74 20.11 -3.20
C ARG A 7 -20.58 18.84 -3.23
N LEU A 8 -20.20 17.88 -4.07
CA LEU A 8 -20.87 16.60 -4.12
C LEU A 8 -20.64 15.88 -2.78
N PRO A 9 -21.66 15.25 -2.19
CA PRO A 9 -21.48 14.52 -0.93
C PRO A 9 -20.57 13.27 -1.11
N TYR A 10 -20.45 12.75 -2.31
CA TYR A 10 -19.55 11.67 -2.74
C TYR A 10 -19.51 11.60 -4.27
N LYS A 11 -18.52 10.88 -4.83
CA LYS A 11 -18.50 10.47 -6.23
C LYS A 11 -17.90 9.06 -6.36
N VAL A 12 -18.73 8.10 -6.78
CA VAL A 12 -18.37 6.69 -6.98
C VAL A 12 -18.89 6.20 -8.32
N ALA A 13 -18.41 5.06 -8.82
CA ALA A 13 -18.80 4.52 -10.14
C ALA A 13 -20.30 4.22 -10.21
N ASP A 14 -20.81 3.42 -9.27
CA ASP A 14 -22.22 3.00 -9.23
C ASP A 14 -22.65 2.71 -7.78
N LEU A 15 -23.57 3.50 -7.27
CA LEU A 15 -24.11 3.32 -5.91
C LEU A 15 -24.95 2.03 -5.74
N ALA A 16 -25.44 1.45 -6.83
CA ALA A 16 -26.18 0.18 -6.79
C ALA A 16 -25.31 -1.00 -6.30
N LEU A 17 -23.98 -0.89 -6.39
CA LEU A 17 -23.04 -1.89 -5.90
C LEU A 17 -22.93 -1.94 -4.36
N ALA A 18 -23.53 -1.00 -3.64
CA ALA A 18 -23.34 -0.83 -2.20
C ALA A 18 -23.76 -2.04 -1.37
N GLU A 19 -24.83 -2.76 -1.77
CA GLU A 19 -25.27 -3.95 -1.04
C GLU A 19 -24.26 -5.10 -1.15
N TRP A 20 -23.67 -5.29 -2.32
CA TRP A 20 -22.58 -6.25 -2.49
C TRP A 20 -21.36 -5.84 -1.65
N GLY A 21 -20.92 -4.57 -1.74
CA GLY A 21 -19.82 -4.07 -0.93
C GLY A 21 -20.02 -4.30 0.56
N ARG A 22 -21.22 -4.05 1.08
CA ARG A 22 -21.53 -4.30 2.51
C ARG A 22 -21.33 -5.75 2.91
N LYS A 23 -21.74 -6.70 2.07
CA LYS A 23 -21.55 -8.13 2.34
C LYS A 23 -20.07 -8.52 2.39
N GLU A 24 -19.24 -7.97 1.50
CA GLU A 24 -17.81 -8.24 1.50
C GLU A 24 -17.09 -7.53 2.68
N ILE A 25 -17.53 -6.33 3.07
CA ILE A 25 -17.02 -5.66 4.28
C ILE A 25 -17.25 -6.54 5.52
N MET A 26 -18.40 -7.18 5.66
CA MET A 26 -18.67 -8.12 6.76
C MET A 26 -17.71 -9.33 6.77
N LEU A 27 -17.33 -9.84 5.59
CA LEU A 27 -16.31 -10.89 5.49
C LEU A 27 -14.93 -10.36 5.94
N ALA A 28 -14.57 -9.16 5.51
CA ALA A 28 -13.30 -8.53 5.88
C ALA A 28 -13.22 -8.25 7.39
N GLU A 29 -14.29 -7.77 8.02
CA GLU A 29 -14.35 -7.52 9.47
C GLU A 29 -14.01 -8.80 10.27
N ASN A 30 -14.51 -9.97 9.83
CA ASN A 30 -14.17 -11.25 10.47
C ASN A 30 -12.68 -11.59 10.38
N GLU A 31 -11.99 -11.14 9.34
CA GLU A 31 -10.57 -11.39 9.10
C GLU A 31 -9.65 -10.23 9.53
N MET A 32 -10.22 -9.17 10.16
CA MET A 32 -9.47 -7.99 10.60
C MET A 32 -9.54 -7.78 12.12
N PRO A 33 -9.02 -8.75 12.91
CA PRO A 33 -9.19 -8.78 14.36
C PRO A 33 -8.58 -7.56 15.07
N GLY A 34 -7.50 -6.97 14.54
CA GLY A 34 -6.87 -5.80 15.14
C GLY A 34 -7.81 -4.58 15.14
N LEU A 35 -8.43 -4.28 13.99
CA LEU A 35 -9.38 -3.18 13.89
C LEU A 35 -10.63 -3.41 14.75
N MET A 36 -11.17 -4.64 14.75
CA MET A 36 -12.33 -4.98 15.57
C MET A 36 -12.02 -4.85 17.07
N ALA A 37 -10.83 -5.26 17.50
CA ALA A 37 -10.40 -5.08 18.89
C ALA A 37 -10.24 -3.59 19.27
N LEU A 38 -9.77 -2.74 18.34
CA LEU A 38 -9.71 -1.29 18.58
C LEU A 38 -11.09 -0.66 18.68
N ARG A 39 -12.08 -1.09 17.89
CA ARG A 39 -13.48 -0.66 18.04
C ARG A 39 -14.01 -1.01 19.42
N GLU A 40 -13.78 -2.23 19.89
CA GLU A 40 -14.20 -2.67 21.23
C GLU A 40 -13.50 -1.86 22.34
N LYS A 41 -12.18 -1.67 22.23
CA LYS A 41 -11.37 -0.98 23.24
C LYS A 41 -11.68 0.52 23.34
N TYR A 42 -11.83 1.20 22.22
CA TYR A 42 -11.87 2.66 22.13
C TYR A 42 -13.23 3.25 21.69
N GLY A 43 -14.17 2.45 21.20
CA GLY A 43 -15.44 2.94 20.68
C GLY A 43 -16.27 3.75 21.69
N ARG A 44 -16.13 3.46 22.99
CA ARG A 44 -16.80 4.23 24.06
C ARG A 44 -16.09 5.54 24.39
N SER A 45 -14.75 5.53 24.43
CA SER A 45 -13.94 6.69 24.80
C SER A 45 -13.77 7.71 23.69
N LYS A 46 -13.91 7.27 22.44
CA LYS A 46 -13.80 8.08 21.23
C LYS A 46 -12.57 8.98 21.20
N PRO A 47 -11.35 8.40 21.24
CA PRO A 47 -10.11 9.17 21.33
C PRO A 47 -9.89 10.10 20.14
N LEU A 48 -10.55 9.87 19.00
CA LEU A 48 -10.47 10.71 17.80
C LEU A 48 -11.62 11.73 17.69
N ALA A 49 -12.35 11.99 18.78
CA ALA A 49 -13.40 13.01 18.76
C ALA A 49 -12.82 14.39 18.36
N GLY A 50 -13.42 15.03 17.33
CA GLY A 50 -12.95 16.30 16.75
C GLY A 50 -11.85 16.15 15.69
N ALA A 51 -11.30 14.96 15.46
CA ALA A 51 -10.40 14.71 14.34
C ALA A 51 -11.18 14.70 13.01
N ARG A 52 -10.72 15.47 12.03
CA ARG A 52 -11.19 15.48 10.65
C ARG A 52 -10.08 14.91 9.77
N ILE A 53 -10.17 13.60 9.50
CA ILE A 53 -9.16 12.83 8.80
C ILE A 53 -9.47 12.81 7.30
N ALA A 54 -8.62 13.42 6.49
CA ALA A 54 -8.60 13.21 5.06
C ALA A 54 -7.72 12.00 4.74
N GLY A 55 -8.28 10.99 4.07
CA GLY A 55 -7.57 9.79 3.65
C GLY A 55 -7.34 9.74 2.14
N CYS A 56 -6.12 9.38 1.74
CA CYS A 56 -5.76 9.03 0.38
C CYS A 56 -5.03 7.70 0.39
N LEU A 57 -5.81 6.62 0.31
CA LEU A 57 -5.31 5.24 0.33
C LEU A 57 -6.28 4.36 -0.46
N HIS A 58 -5.77 3.28 -1.08
CA HIS A 58 -6.53 2.38 -1.94
C HIS A 58 -7.95 2.11 -1.41
N MET A 59 -9.01 2.51 -2.14
CA MET A 59 -10.39 2.33 -1.69
C MET A 59 -10.87 0.88 -1.90
N THR A 60 -10.39 0.00 -1.05
CA THR A 60 -10.71 -1.44 -1.03
C THR A 60 -11.73 -1.78 0.05
N ILE A 61 -12.17 -3.04 0.07
CA ILE A 61 -13.02 -3.58 1.14
C ILE A 61 -12.35 -3.44 2.52
N GLN A 62 -11.04 -3.68 2.60
CA GLN A 62 -10.28 -3.55 3.84
C GLN A 62 -10.21 -2.10 4.31
N THR A 63 -10.04 -1.18 3.38
CA THR A 63 -10.06 0.26 3.64
C THR A 63 -11.43 0.74 4.15
N ALA A 64 -12.51 0.14 3.66
CA ALA A 64 -13.84 0.41 4.20
C ALA A 64 -13.93 0.07 5.69
N VAL A 65 -13.35 -1.05 6.14
CA VAL A 65 -13.27 -1.40 7.57
C VAL A 65 -12.44 -0.39 8.36
N LEU A 66 -11.33 0.12 7.80
CA LEU A 66 -10.52 1.18 8.41
C LEU A 66 -11.34 2.48 8.58
N ILE A 67 -12.01 2.94 7.53
CA ILE A 67 -12.83 4.17 7.55
C ILE A 67 -13.92 4.07 8.64
N GLU A 68 -14.63 2.96 8.68
CA GLU A 68 -15.66 2.74 9.70
C GLU A 68 -15.08 2.63 11.12
N THR A 69 -13.87 2.07 11.26
CA THR A 69 -13.17 2.04 12.54
C THR A 69 -12.80 3.44 13.02
N LEU A 70 -12.21 4.28 12.17
CA LEU A 70 -11.89 5.68 12.50
C LEU A 70 -13.15 6.44 12.93
N LYS A 71 -14.28 6.24 12.24
CA LYS A 71 -15.57 6.83 12.60
C LYS A 71 -16.08 6.34 13.95
N GLU A 72 -16.00 5.02 14.21
CA GLU A 72 -16.39 4.45 15.51
C GLU A 72 -15.58 5.04 16.66
N LEU A 73 -14.31 5.37 16.42
CA LEU A 73 -13.42 6.01 17.38
C LEU A 73 -13.62 7.55 17.49
N GLY A 74 -14.58 8.10 16.77
CA GLY A 74 -15.04 9.50 16.90
C GLY A 74 -14.56 10.46 15.83
N ALA A 75 -13.76 10.01 14.84
CA ALA A 75 -13.32 10.88 13.75
C ALA A 75 -14.44 11.19 12.74
N GLU A 76 -14.35 12.34 12.10
CA GLU A 76 -14.94 12.59 10.80
C GLU A 76 -13.92 12.18 9.73
N VAL A 77 -14.40 11.59 8.63
CA VAL A 77 -13.52 10.99 7.62
C VAL A 77 -14.00 11.35 6.23
N THR A 78 -13.08 11.81 5.38
CA THR A 78 -13.24 11.94 3.94
C THR A 78 -12.22 11.04 3.25
N TRP A 79 -12.52 10.52 2.04
CA TRP A 79 -11.63 9.52 1.43
C TRP A 79 -11.52 9.64 -0.09
N SER A 80 -10.29 9.45 -0.59
CA SER A 80 -9.99 9.19 -2.00
C SER A 80 -9.07 7.97 -2.13
N SER A 81 -8.94 7.43 -3.34
CA SER A 81 -7.95 6.39 -3.62
C SER A 81 -6.60 7.02 -4.00
N CYS A 82 -5.51 6.35 -3.67
CA CYS A 82 -4.13 6.74 -4.04
C CYS A 82 -3.65 6.14 -5.37
N ASN A 83 -4.54 5.51 -6.14
CA ASN A 83 -4.21 4.92 -7.43
C ASN A 83 -5.45 4.78 -8.31
N ILE A 84 -5.31 5.08 -9.61
CA ILE A 84 -6.44 5.12 -10.57
C ILE A 84 -7.07 3.75 -10.87
N PHE A 85 -6.39 2.63 -10.59
CA PHE A 85 -6.87 1.27 -10.87
C PHE A 85 -7.15 0.42 -9.61
N SER A 86 -6.92 0.95 -8.42
CA SER A 86 -6.98 0.15 -7.18
C SER A 86 -8.34 0.15 -6.49
N THR A 87 -9.23 1.06 -6.82
CA THR A 87 -10.56 1.12 -6.21
C THR A 87 -11.37 -0.15 -6.48
N GLN A 88 -11.99 -0.69 -5.44
CA GLN A 88 -13.08 -1.66 -5.56
C GLN A 88 -14.39 -0.87 -5.52
N ASP A 89 -15.07 -0.75 -6.66
CA ASP A 89 -16.23 0.14 -6.83
C ASP A 89 -17.38 -0.19 -5.87
N HIS A 90 -17.57 -1.46 -5.54
CA HIS A 90 -18.55 -1.89 -4.54
C HIS A 90 -18.18 -1.50 -3.10
N ALA A 91 -16.87 -1.41 -2.77
CA ALA A 91 -16.41 -0.89 -1.49
C ALA A 91 -16.69 0.62 -1.39
N ALA A 92 -16.32 1.39 -2.41
CA ALA A 92 -16.59 2.82 -2.48
C ALA A 92 -18.10 3.12 -2.39
N ALA A 93 -18.92 2.36 -3.12
CA ALA A 93 -20.38 2.46 -3.08
C ALA A 93 -20.97 2.19 -1.68
N ALA A 94 -20.46 1.15 -0.97
CA ALA A 94 -20.92 0.82 0.37
C ALA A 94 -20.64 1.94 1.37
N ILE A 95 -19.43 2.53 1.31
CA ILE A 95 -19.02 3.63 2.19
C ILE A 95 -19.78 4.92 1.85
N ALA A 96 -19.98 5.23 0.56
CA ALA A 96 -20.81 6.36 0.14
C ALA A 96 -22.25 6.23 0.65
N LYS A 97 -22.87 5.03 0.52
CA LYS A 97 -24.21 4.74 1.01
C LYS A 97 -24.33 4.81 2.55
N ALA A 98 -23.24 4.54 3.26
CA ALA A 98 -23.15 4.70 4.71
C ALA A 98 -22.99 6.16 5.16
N GLY A 99 -22.93 7.11 4.21
CA GLY A 99 -22.91 8.55 4.48
C GLY A 99 -21.51 9.15 4.59
N PHE A 100 -20.47 8.45 4.20
CA PHE A 100 -19.12 9.02 4.17
C PHE A 100 -18.86 9.77 2.85
N PRO A 101 -18.21 10.94 2.89
CA PRO A 101 -17.68 11.59 1.72
C PRO A 101 -16.53 10.77 1.13
N VAL A 102 -16.80 10.05 0.04
CA VAL A 102 -15.82 9.22 -0.67
C VAL A 102 -15.83 9.57 -2.15
N TYR A 103 -14.63 9.74 -2.70
CA TYR A 103 -14.39 10.15 -4.09
C TYR A 103 -13.40 9.16 -4.70
N ALA A 104 -13.91 8.05 -5.27
CA ALA A 104 -13.07 7.01 -5.84
C ALA A 104 -13.86 6.08 -6.77
N TRP A 105 -13.26 5.72 -7.91
CA TRP A 105 -13.73 4.66 -8.79
C TRP A 105 -12.56 4.06 -9.57
N LYS A 106 -12.70 2.84 -10.05
CA LYS A 106 -11.68 2.19 -10.85
C LYS A 106 -11.65 2.74 -12.27
N GLY A 107 -10.47 3.12 -12.75
CA GLY A 107 -10.28 3.67 -14.10
C GLY A 107 -10.45 5.17 -14.18
N MET A 108 -10.18 5.91 -13.09
CA MET A 108 -10.06 7.38 -13.13
C MET A 108 -8.98 7.83 -14.11
N THR A 109 -9.16 9.00 -14.72
CA THR A 109 -8.05 9.72 -15.37
C THR A 109 -7.15 10.36 -14.29
N ASN A 110 -5.97 10.84 -14.69
CA ASN A 110 -5.09 11.55 -13.76
C ASN A 110 -5.73 12.86 -13.24
N GLU A 111 -6.47 13.59 -14.08
CA GLU A 111 -7.20 14.79 -13.69
C GLU A 111 -8.34 14.49 -12.71
N GLU A 112 -9.05 13.38 -12.93
CA GLU A 112 -10.09 12.92 -11.99
C GLU A 112 -9.49 12.46 -10.66
N PHE A 113 -8.31 11.82 -10.69
CA PHE A 113 -7.56 11.44 -9.50
C PHE A 113 -7.18 12.65 -8.65
N ASP A 114 -6.58 13.67 -9.25
CA ASP A 114 -6.23 14.93 -8.58
C ASP A 114 -7.49 15.60 -7.99
N TRP A 115 -8.56 15.66 -8.76
CA TRP A 115 -9.84 16.21 -8.31
C TRP A 115 -10.40 15.43 -7.10
N CYS A 116 -10.31 14.10 -7.09
CA CYS A 116 -10.76 13.28 -5.98
C CYS A 116 -10.01 13.60 -4.68
N ILE A 117 -8.68 13.78 -4.75
CA ILE A 117 -7.87 14.19 -3.60
C ILE A 117 -8.30 15.57 -3.10
N GLU A 118 -8.48 16.54 -3.99
CA GLU A 118 -8.94 17.89 -3.62
C GLU A 118 -10.29 17.87 -2.90
N GLN A 119 -11.21 16.95 -3.27
CA GLN A 119 -12.49 16.83 -2.59
C GLN A 119 -12.37 16.40 -1.13
N THR A 120 -11.29 15.74 -0.71
CA THR A 120 -11.10 15.28 0.67
C THR A 120 -10.67 16.39 1.63
N LEU A 121 -10.18 17.53 1.12
CA LEU A 121 -9.55 18.59 1.92
C LEU A 121 -10.52 19.32 2.85
N PHE A 122 -11.82 19.29 2.56
CA PHE A 122 -12.83 19.97 3.36
C PHE A 122 -14.02 19.05 3.61
N PHE A 123 -14.64 19.20 4.73
CA PHE A 123 -15.77 18.40 5.19
C PHE A 123 -17.12 19.00 4.74
N PRO A 124 -18.24 18.27 4.87
CA PRO A 124 -19.55 18.75 4.42
C PRO A 124 -20.02 20.07 5.06
N ASP A 125 -19.55 20.38 6.26
CA ASP A 125 -19.81 21.64 6.99
C ASP A 125 -18.91 22.81 6.52
N GLY A 126 -17.99 22.57 5.60
CA GLY A 126 -17.04 23.54 5.06
C GLY A 126 -15.73 23.66 5.85
N GLU A 127 -15.62 22.99 6.98
CA GLU A 127 -14.39 22.97 7.77
C GLU A 127 -13.28 22.16 7.09
N PRO A 128 -12.00 22.58 7.17
CA PRO A 128 -10.89 21.85 6.57
C PRO A 128 -10.50 20.62 7.37
N LEU A 129 -9.73 19.74 6.74
CA LEU A 129 -9.04 18.62 7.41
C LEU A 129 -8.13 19.15 8.54
N ASN A 130 -7.91 18.31 9.55
CA ASN A 130 -6.93 18.56 10.60
C ASN A 130 -6.01 17.37 10.91
N MET A 131 -6.18 16.27 10.14
CA MET A 131 -5.35 15.07 10.14
C MET A 131 -5.27 14.51 8.73
N ILE A 132 -4.14 13.89 8.39
CA ILE A 132 -3.91 13.21 7.11
C ILE A 132 -3.60 11.72 7.35
N LEU A 133 -4.18 10.85 6.52
CA LEU A 133 -3.79 9.46 6.36
C LEU A 133 -3.47 9.22 4.89
N ASP A 134 -2.20 9.01 4.56
CA ASP A 134 -1.72 8.99 3.18
C ASP A 134 -1.05 7.66 2.80
N ASP A 135 -1.02 7.38 1.51
CA ASP A 135 -0.36 6.21 0.93
C ASP A 135 0.32 6.62 -0.39
N GLY A 136 1.61 6.91 -0.30
CA GLY A 136 2.44 7.40 -1.41
C GLY A 136 2.70 8.90 -1.38
N GLY A 137 2.07 9.64 -0.47
CA GLY A 137 2.34 11.06 -0.21
C GLY A 137 1.71 12.04 -1.20
N ASP A 138 0.70 11.63 -1.98
CA ASP A 138 0.07 12.53 -2.97
C ASP A 138 -0.83 13.57 -2.30
N LEU A 139 -1.64 13.20 -1.32
CA LEU A 139 -2.42 14.14 -0.51
C LEU A 139 -1.51 15.09 0.27
N THR A 140 -0.48 14.56 0.89
CA THR A 140 0.52 15.34 1.63
C THR A 140 1.20 16.35 0.72
N SER A 141 1.64 15.95 -0.47
CA SER A 141 2.26 16.83 -1.46
C SER A 141 1.29 17.90 -1.94
N MET A 142 0.04 17.53 -2.21
CA MET A 142 -1.01 18.48 -2.64
C MET A 142 -1.23 19.57 -1.60
N VAL A 143 -1.37 19.20 -0.32
CA VAL A 143 -1.54 20.17 0.77
C VAL A 143 -0.34 21.10 0.87
N HIS A 144 0.88 20.58 0.85
CA HIS A 144 2.08 21.41 0.98
C HIS A 144 2.29 22.36 -0.22
N GLN A 145 1.94 21.94 -1.43
CA GLN A 145 2.22 22.70 -2.65
C GLN A 145 1.08 23.61 -3.08
N LYS A 146 -0.18 23.12 -3.01
CA LYS A 146 -1.34 23.85 -3.53
C LYS A 146 -2.18 24.52 -2.43
N TYR A 147 -2.14 24.01 -1.18
CA TYR A 147 -3.01 24.47 -0.08
C TYR A 147 -2.22 24.72 1.22
N PRO A 148 -1.07 25.45 1.16
CA PRO A 148 -0.20 25.64 2.33
C PRO A 148 -0.89 26.38 3.48
N GLU A 149 -1.96 27.12 3.22
CA GLU A 149 -2.78 27.79 4.23
C GLU A 149 -3.50 26.82 5.18
N LEU A 150 -3.68 25.55 4.78
CA LEU A 150 -4.31 24.53 5.62
C LEU A 150 -3.33 23.92 6.64
N LEU A 151 -2.01 24.01 6.38
CA LEU A 151 -0.99 23.36 7.21
C LEU A 151 -1.04 23.75 8.68
N GLY A 152 -1.36 25.02 8.99
CA GLY A 152 -1.45 25.50 10.36
C GLY A 152 -2.57 24.86 11.20
N GLY A 153 -3.55 24.21 10.56
CA GLY A 153 -4.65 23.52 11.23
C GLY A 153 -4.47 22.01 11.34
N ILE A 154 -3.43 21.43 10.69
CA ILE A 154 -3.20 19.99 10.63
C ILE A 154 -2.23 19.59 11.75
N ARG A 155 -2.63 18.63 12.60
CA ARG A 155 -1.82 18.12 13.71
C ARG A 155 -0.74 17.14 13.30
N GLY A 156 -0.94 16.41 12.20
CA GLY A 156 0.03 15.46 11.71
C GLY A 156 -0.52 14.53 10.63
N LEU A 157 0.35 13.66 10.17
CA LEU A 157 0.04 12.69 9.12
C LEU A 157 0.61 11.30 9.45
N SER A 158 -0.01 10.26 8.93
CA SER A 158 0.55 8.90 8.91
C SER A 158 0.69 8.42 7.46
N GLU A 159 1.83 7.78 7.15
CA GLU A 159 2.17 7.34 5.80
C GLU A 159 2.32 5.81 5.74
N GLU A 160 1.58 5.19 4.80
CA GLU A 160 1.43 3.75 4.67
C GLU A 160 2.62 3.06 3.99
N THR A 161 3.23 3.69 2.96
CA THR A 161 4.07 2.97 2.03
C THR A 161 5.49 3.50 1.91
N THR A 162 6.43 2.62 1.53
CA THR A 162 7.86 2.94 1.36
C THR A 162 8.10 4.17 0.50
N THR A 163 7.38 4.33 -0.60
CA THR A 163 7.58 5.45 -1.53
C THR A 163 7.16 6.79 -0.91
N GLY A 164 6.04 6.81 -0.17
CA GLY A 164 5.60 8.00 0.54
C GLY A 164 6.55 8.35 1.69
N VAL A 165 7.00 7.36 2.46
CA VAL A 165 8.01 7.56 3.51
C VAL A 165 9.30 8.15 2.94
N HIS A 166 9.79 7.64 1.81
CA HIS A 166 10.96 8.21 1.13
C HIS A 166 10.75 9.67 0.75
N ARG A 167 9.57 10.01 0.22
CA ARG A 167 9.19 11.40 -0.11
C ARG A 167 9.17 12.28 1.15
N LEU A 168 8.64 11.78 2.27
CA LEU A 168 8.63 12.52 3.54
C LEU A 168 10.03 12.82 4.06
N TYR A 169 10.96 11.85 3.99
CA TYR A 169 12.35 12.09 4.37
C TYR A 169 13.02 13.14 3.47
N GLN A 170 12.79 13.08 2.14
CA GLN A 170 13.29 14.10 1.22
C GLN A 170 12.73 15.50 1.53
N MET A 171 11.42 15.60 1.78
CA MET A 171 10.77 16.86 2.16
C MET A 171 11.33 17.40 3.48
N HIS A 172 11.60 16.50 4.44
CA HIS A 172 12.19 16.89 5.73
C HIS A 172 13.63 17.42 5.57
N GLU A 173 14.47 16.70 4.82
CA GLU A 173 15.86 17.11 4.54
C GLU A 173 15.93 18.46 3.80
N ASN A 174 14.99 18.71 2.88
CA ASN A 174 14.87 19.97 2.16
C ASN A 174 14.23 21.12 2.99
N GLY A 175 13.73 20.83 4.21
CA GLY A 175 12.98 21.79 5.03
C GLY A 175 11.59 22.13 4.50
N GLU A 176 11.05 21.31 3.61
CA GLU A 176 9.73 21.44 2.99
C GLU A 176 8.61 20.84 3.85
N LEU A 177 8.88 19.75 4.57
CA LEU A 177 7.92 19.13 5.49
C LEU A 177 7.57 20.09 6.62
N LYS A 178 6.27 20.35 6.83
CA LYS A 178 5.77 21.30 7.85
C LYS A 178 4.92 20.65 8.92
N LEU A 179 4.79 19.33 8.91
CA LEU A 179 3.95 18.55 9.79
C LEU A 179 4.75 17.41 10.43
N PRO A 180 4.40 16.98 11.66
CA PRO A 180 4.87 15.70 12.16
C PRO A 180 4.25 14.57 11.33
N ALA A 181 5.07 13.59 10.97
CA ALA A 181 4.68 12.42 10.19
C ALA A 181 5.05 11.14 10.94
N ILE A 182 4.14 10.17 11.03
CA ILE A 182 4.44 8.82 11.51
C ILE A 182 4.60 7.88 10.30
N ASN A 183 5.78 7.28 10.21
CA ASN A 183 6.13 6.25 9.24
C ASN A 183 5.51 4.91 9.70
N ILE A 184 4.43 4.50 9.07
CA ILE A 184 3.78 3.22 9.33
C ILE A 184 4.49 2.08 8.59
N ASN A 185 4.99 2.36 7.38
CA ASN A 185 5.61 1.33 6.55
C ASN A 185 6.70 0.54 7.30
N ASP A 186 7.51 1.21 8.12
CA ASP A 186 8.65 0.59 8.77
C ASP A 186 8.33 0.02 10.18
N SER A 187 7.09 0.10 10.64
CA SER A 187 6.62 -0.72 11.76
C SER A 187 6.81 -2.19 11.41
N CYS A 188 7.33 -3.01 12.34
CA CYS A 188 7.63 -4.42 12.03
C CYS A 188 6.36 -5.20 11.69
N THR A 189 5.25 -4.90 12.37
CA THR A 189 3.94 -5.51 12.08
C THR A 189 3.30 -4.99 10.78
N LYS A 190 3.91 -4.01 10.11
CA LYS A 190 3.55 -3.60 8.75
C LYS A 190 4.52 -4.18 7.73
N SER A 191 5.79 -3.79 7.75
CA SER A 191 6.74 -4.16 6.68
C SER A 191 7.01 -5.66 6.59
N LYS A 192 7.11 -6.36 7.74
CA LYS A 192 7.36 -7.81 7.78
C LYS A 192 6.10 -8.66 7.58
N PHE A 193 4.93 -8.02 7.48
CA PHE A 193 3.64 -8.68 7.26
C PHE A 193 3.03 -8.26 5.92
N ASP A 194 2.60 -7.03 5.78
CA ASP A 194 1.98 -6.49 4.57
C ASP A 194 2.93 -6.61 3.35
N ASN A 195 4.10 -5.98 3.41
CA ASN A 195 5.03 -5.96 2.29
C ASN A 195 5.52 -7.39 1.93
N LEU A 196 5.68 -8.24 2.93
CA LEU A 196 6.19 -9.61 2.75
C LEU A 196 5.05 -10.60 2.43
N TYR A 197 4.14 -10.83 3.39
CA TYR A 197 3.09 -11.85 3.25
C TYR A 197 1.96 -11.39 2.32
N GLY A 198 1.59 -10.11 2.35
CA GLY A 198 0.61 -9.54 1.45
C GLY A 198 1.03 -9.69 -0.01
N CYS A 199 2.28 -9.33 -0.33
CA CYS A 199 2.82 -9.49 -1.68
C CYS A 199 3.03 -10.97 -2.07
N ARG A 200 3.28 -11.87 -1.10
CA ARG A 200 3.40 -13.31 -1.36
C ARG A 200 2.12 -13.87 -1.97
N GLU A 201 0.95 -13.45 -1.49
CA GLU A 201 -0.33 -13.95 -1.99
C GLU A 201 -0.86 -13.11 -3.16
N SER A 202 -0.99 -11.81 -2.97
CA SER A 202 -1.73 -10.92 -3.89
C SER A 202 -1.09 -10.77 -5.25
N ARG A 203 0.24 -10.79 -5.35
CA ARG A 203 0.92 -10.67 -6.64
C ARG A 203 0.70 -11.89 -7.53
N ALA A 204 0.84 -13.09 -6.97
CA ALA A 204 0.58 -14.31 -7.74
C ALA A 204 -0.88 -14.35 -8.20
N ASP A 205 -1.82 -13.89 -7.36
CA ASP A 205 -3.23 -13.76 -7.70
C ASP A 205 -3.44 -12.80 -8.88
N GLY A 206 -2.82 -11.61 -8.84
CA GLY A 206 -2.90 -10.62 -9.94
C GLY A 206 -2.42 -11.19 -11.28
N ILE A 207 -1.24 -11.82 -11.31
CA ILE A 207 -0.69 -12.43 -12.52
C ILE A 207 -1.63 -13.54 -13.03
N LYS A 208 -2.11 -14.41 -12.16
CA LYS A 208 -2.97 -15.55 -12.56
C LYS A 208 -4.34 -15.08 -13.07
N ARG A 209 -4.96 -14.11 -12.44
CA ARG A 209 -6.24 -13.53 -12.91
C ARG A 209 -6.07 -12.81 -14.25
N ALA A 210 -4.97 -12.08 -14.41
CA ALA A 210 -4.69 -11.35 -15.65
C ALA A 210 -4.48 -12.31 -16.83
N THR A 211 -3.70 -13.37 -16.67
CA THR A 211 -3.15 -14.14 -17.79
C THR A 211 -3.51 -15.63 -17.80
N ALA A 212 -4.07 -16.15 -16.69
CA ALA A 212 -4.26 -17.60 -16.48
C ALA A 212 -2.96 -18.43 -16.69
N VAL A 213 -1.78 -17.80 -16.60
CA VAL A 213 -0.49 -18.46 -16.83
C VAL A 213 -0.17 -19.43 -15.70
N MET A 214 0.42 -20.56 -16.07
CA MET A 214 0.97 -21.51 -15.12
C MET A 214 2.38 -21.04 -14.69
N GLY A 215 2.60 -20.86 -13.38
CA GLY A 215 3.91 -20.45 -12.84
C GLY A 215 4.94 -21.59 -12.87
N ALA A 216 4.50 -22.85 -12.67
CA ALA A 216 5.40 -23.99 -12.64
C ALA A 216 6.23 -24.14 -13.93
N GLY A 217 7.54 -24.34 -13.75
CA GLY A 217 8.51 -24.49 -14.84
C GLY A 217 8.91 -23.20 -15.55
N LYS A 218 8.22 -22.06 -15.27
CA LYS A 218 8.59 -20.75 -15.84
C LYS A 218 9.85 -20.19 -15.20
N VAL A 219 10.61 -19.42 -15.98
CA VAL A 219 11.66 -18.55 -15.44
C VAL A 219 11.00 -17.24 -15.06
N VAL A 220 10.98 -16.94 -13.76
CA VAL A 220 10.41 -15.72 -13.20
C VAL A 220 11.53 -14.83 -12.66
N VAL A 221 11.62 -13.62 -13.16
CA VAL A 221 12.60 -12.63 -12.73
C VAL A 221 11.94 -11.69 -11.75
N VAL A 222 12.48 -11.61 -10.54
CA VAL A 222 12.04 -10.66 -9.51
C VAL A 222 13.11 -9.59 -9.35
N CYS A 223 12.77 -8.36 -9.69
CA CYS A 223 13.68 -7.22 -9.58
C CYS A 223 13.50 -6.57 -8.20
N GLY A 224 14.53 -6.67 -7.37
CA GLY A 224 14.53 -6.27 -5.96
C GLY A 224 14.27 -7.45 -5.01
N TYR A 225 14.97 -7.45 -3.86
CA TYR A 225 14.84 -8.48 -2.82
C TYR A 225 14.68 -7.88 -1.41
N GLY A 226 14.05 -6.71 -1.33
CA GLY A 226 13.46 -6.17 -0.11
C GLY A 226 12.26 -7.01 0.33
N ASP A 227 11.47 -6.56 1.31
CA ASP A 227 10.33 -7.35 1.84
C ASP A 227 9.33 -7.73 0.74
N VAL A 228 8.99 -6.80 -0.15
CA VAL A 228 8.11 -7.04 -1.32
C VAL A 228 8.72 -8.08 -2.27
N GLY A 229 9.99 -7.95 -2.61
CA GLY A 229 10.71 -8.88 -3.48
C GLY A 229 10.83 -10.27 -2.88
N LYS A 230 11.12 -10.39 -1.58
CA LYS A 230 11.17 -11.65 -0.81
C LYS A 230 9.83 -12.38 -0.87
N GLY A 231 8.73 -11.67 -0.59
CA GLY A 231 7.38 -12.23 -0.70
C GLY A 231 7.10 -12.71 -2.11
N SER A 232 7.45 -11.89 -3.10
CA SER A 232 7.30 -12.18 -4.52
C SER A 232 8.07 -13.42 -4.99
N ALA A 233 9.34 -13.50 -4.67
CA ALA A 233 10.21 -14.62 -5.03
C ALA A 233 9.72 -15.93 -4.39
N HIS A 234 9.39 -15.89 -3.09
CA HIS A 234 8.88 -17.04 -2.36
C HIS A 234 7.57 -17.58 -2.96
N ALA A 235 6.61 -16.71 -3.29
CA ALA A 235 5.35 -17.12 -3.90
C ALA A 235 5.58 -17.87 -5.21
N MET A 236 6.41 -17.34 -6.10
CA MET A 236 6.66 -17.99 -7.40
C MET A 236 7.45 -19.29 -7.26
N LYS A 237 8.43 -19.35 -6.35
CA LYS A 237 9.14 -20.60 -6.02
C LYS A 237 8.16 -21.66 -5.50
N SER A 238 7.22 -21.28 -4.61
CA SER A 238 6.19 -22.19 -4.10
C SER A 238 5.25 -22.73 -5.17
N LEU A 239 5.01 -21.96 -6.24
CA LEU A 239 4.25 -22.39 -7.41
C LEU A 239 5.07 -23.26 -8.40
N GLY A 240 6.34 -23.56 -8.09
CA GLY A 240 7.22 -24.37 -8.93
C GLY A 240 7.93 -23.61 -10.04
N ALA A 241 8.00 -22.28 -9.97
CA ALA A 241 8.80 -21.47 -10.88
C ALA A 241 10.30 -21.56 -10.57
N ARG A 242 11.12 -21.35 -11.60
CA ARG A 242 12.55 -21.10 -11.47
C ARG A 242 12.74 -19.60 -11.30
N VAL A 243 13.00 -19.17 -10.07
CA VAL A 243 13.09 -17.75 -9.73
C VAL A 243 14.52 -17.27 -9.85
N VAL A 244 14.70 -16.15 -10.53
CA VAL A 244 15.95 -15.39 -10.63
C VAL A 244 15.72 -14.01 -10.02
N VAL A 245 16.65 -13.52 -9.24
CA VAL A 245 16.58 -12.22 -8.56
C VAL A 245 17.59 -11.26 -9.18
N THR A 246 17.20 -10.01 -9.37
CA THR A 246 18.13 -8.91 -9.63
C THR A 246 18.12 -7.95 -8.43
N GLU A 247 19.29 -7.53 -7.95
CA GLU A 247 19.40 -6.73 -6.74
C GLU A 247 20.65 -5.84 -6.79
N VAL A 248 20.56 -4.66 -6.17
CA VAL A 248 21.66 -3.70 -6.06
C VAL A 248 22.28 -3.70 -4.65
N ASP A 249 21.48 -4.03 -3.62
CA ASP A 249 21.94 -4.13 -2.24
C ASP A 249 22.67 -5.47 -2.03
N PRO A 250 23.97 -5.44 -1.68
CA PRO A 250 24.75 -6.66 -1.49
C PRO A 250 24.25 -7.54 -0.34
N ILE A 251 23.60 -6.97 0.67
CA ILE A 251 23.02 -7.74 1.80
C ILE A 251 21.79 -8.52 1.30
N ASN A 252 20.87 -7.87 0.61
CA ASN A 252 19.69 -8.53 0.04
C ASN A 252 20.10 -9.54 -1.04
N ALA A 253 21.09 -9.23 -1.89
CA ALA A 253 21.63 -10.17 -2.89
C ALA A 253 22.21 -11.42 -2.22
N LEU A 254 22.97 -11.26 -1.13
CA LEU A 254 23.52 -12.39 -0.39
C LEU A 254 22.39 -13.22 0.26
N GLN A 255 21.37 -12.60 0.84
CA GLN A 255 20.22 -13.32 1.38
C GLN A 255 19.50 -14.11 0.29
N ALA A 256 19.26 -13.53 -0.89
CA ALA A 256 18.64 -14.23 -2.01
C ALA A 256 19.45 -15.47 -2.44
N ALA A 257 20.77 -15.33 -2.51
CA ALA A 257 21.66 -16.45 -2.84
C ALA A 257 21.61 -17.56 -1.77
N MET A 258 21.59 -17.20 -0.47
CA MET A 258 21.48 -18.16 0.64
C MET A 258 20.12 -18.88 0.66
N GLU A 259 19.05 -18.23 0.19
CA GLU A 259 17.72 -18.84 0.00
C GLU A 259 17.64 -19.75 -1.26
N GLY A 260 18.76 -19.87 -2.00
CA GLY A 260 18.89 -20.74 -3.18
C GLY A 260 18.28 -20.16 -4.45
N TYR A 261 18.22 -18.84 -4.57
CA TYR A 261 17.89 -18.14 -5.81
C TYR A 261 19.16 -17.90 -6.63
N GLU A 262 19.04 -17.94 -7.94
CA GLU A 262 20.02 -17.35 -8.83
C GLU A 262 19.94 -15.83 -8.70
N VAL A 263 21.06 -15.15 -8.50
CA VAL A 263 21.15 -13.69 -8.46
C VAL A 263 22.05 -13.24 -9.61
N THR A 264 21.50 -12.38 -10.48
CA THR A 264 22.22 -11.87 -11.66
C THR A 264 21.73 -10.48 -12.05
N THR A 265 22.18 -9.94 -13.19
CA THR A 265 21.75 -8.64 -13.70
C THR A 265 20.57 -8.77 -14.67
N MET A 266 19.84 -7.68 -14.90
CA MET A 266 18.74 -7.65 -15.87
C MET A 266 19.26 -7.90 -17.30
N GLU A 267 20.45 -7.39 -17.63
CA GLU A 267 21.09 -7.56 -18.92
C GLU A 267 21.35 -9.04 -19.28
N GLU A 268 21.66 -9.87 -18.28
CA GLU A 268 21.93 -11.30 -18.45
C GLU A 268 20.65 -12.14 -18.48
N VAL A 269 19.60 -11.74 -17.73
CA VAL A 269 18.40 -12.55 -17.59
C VAL A 269 17.27 -12.18 -18.55
N ALA A 270 17.30 -10.99 -19.16
CA ALA A 270 16.21 -10.46 -20.00
C ALA A 270 15.81 -11.44 -21.13
N SER A 271 16.78 -12.11 -21.78
CA SER A 271 16.51 -13.03 -22.92
C SER A 271 15.91 -14.38 -22.51
N ARG A 272 15.94 -14.75 -21.22
CA ARG A 272 15.48 -16.07 -20.75
C ARG A 272 14.31 -15.99 -19.76
N GLY A 273 14.02 -14.81 -19.23
CA GLY A 273 12.85 -14.57 -18.39
C GLY A 273 11.54 -14.71 -19.17
N GLN A 274 10.52 -15.26 -18.53
CA GLN A 274 9.18 -15.42 -19.09
C GLN A 274 8.13 -14.58 -18.35
N ILE A 275 8.39 -14.29 -17.07
CA ILE A 275 7.60 -13.39 -16.23
C ILE A 275 8.57 -12.48 -15.50
N PHE A 276 8.38 -11.18 -15.59
CA PHE A 276 9.18 -10.15 -14.94
C PHE A 276 8.32 -9.39 -13.95
N VAL A 277 8.81 -9.25 -12.70
CA VAL A 277 8.13 -8.56 -11.63
C VAL A 277 9.06 -7.53 -11.03
N THR A 278 8.75 -6.25 -11.14
CA THR A 278 9.50 -5.19 -10.48
C THR A 278 8.97 -4.91 -9.08
N ALA A 279 9.86 -4.69 -8.11
CA ALA A 279 9.55 -4.56 -6.69
C ALA A 279 10.59 -3.70 -5.94
N THR A 280 11.13 -2.67 -6.61
CA THR A 280 12.28 -1.90 -6.11
C THR A 280 11.90 -0.53 -5.56
N GLY A 281 10.78 0.03 -6.01
CA GLY A 281 10.44 1.44 -5.77
C GLY A 281 11.35 2.43 -6.51
N CYS A 282 12.23 1.93 -7.41
CA CYS A 282 13.12 2.74 -8.23
C CYS A 282 12.46 3.07 -9.58
N ARG A 283 13.12 3.85 -10.39
CA ARG A 283 12.71 4.11 -11.77
C ARG A 283 13.56 3.33 -12.77
N ASP A 284 13.02 3.08 -13.96
CA ASP A 284 13.75 2.55 -15.12
C ASP A 284 14.48 1.22 -14.83
N VAL A 285 13.85 0.32 -14.08
CA VAL A 285 14.39 -1.01 -13.75
C VAL A 285 14.34 -1.94 -14.99
N ILE A 286 13.20 -1.91 -15.70
CA ILE A 286 13.03 -2.58 -16.98
C ILE A 286 12.98 -1.52 -18.07
N ARG A 287 14.09 -1.39 -18.81
CA ARG A 287 14.26 -0.40 -19.88
C ARG A 287 14.04 -1.01 -21.26
N SER A 288 13.98 -0.16 -22.25
CA SER A 288 13.78 -0.54 -23.66
C SER A 288 14.76 -1.60 -24.17
N GLU A 289 16.05 -1.51 -23.81
CA GLU A 289 17.06 -2.51 -24.20
C GLU A 289 16.82 -3.90 -23.59
N HIS A 290 16.18 -3.97 -22.42
CA HIS A 290 15.78 -5.24 -21.82
C HIS A 290 14.56 -5.81 -22.53
N ILE A 291 13.52 -4.99 -22.75
CA ILE A 291 12.27 -5.39 -23.42
C ILE A 291 12.53 -5.94 -24.82
N GLN A 292 13.44 -5.33 -25.56
CA GLN A 292 13.81 -5.77 -26.91
C GLN A 292 14.47 -7.16 -26.95
N LYS A 293 15.06 -7.63 -25.82
CA LYS A 293 15.69 -8.93 -25.69
C LYS A 293 14.76 -10.02 -25.17
N MET A 294 13.59 -9.65 -24.64
CA MET A 294 12.67 -10.60 -24.02
C MET A 294 12.12 -11.61 -25.02
N GLN A 295 11.73 -12.77 -24.49
CA GLN A 295 11.05 -13.80 -25.27
C GLN A 295 9.67 -13.30 -25.73
N ASN A 296 9.17 -13.90 -26.82
CA ASN A 296 7.83 -13.57 -27.30
C ASN A 296 6.78 -13.86 -26.23
N ASP A 297 5.86 -12.90 -26.05
CA ASP A 297 4.79 -12.91 -25.05
C ASP A 297 5.30 -13.06 -23.60
N ALA A 298 6.52 -12.56 -23.32
CA ALA A 298 6.97 -12.39 -21.94
C ALA A 298 6.02 -11.45 -21.19
N ILE A 299 5.71 -11.81 -19.94
CA ILE A 299 4.81 -11.03 -19.07
C ILE A 299 5.63 -10.08 -18.24
N ILE A 300 5.26 -8.81 -18.25
CA ILE A 300 5.91 -7.75 -17.48
C ILE A 300 4.87 -7.16 -16.52
N CYS A 301 5.17 -7.10 -15.23
CA CYS A 301 4.30 -6.49 -14.23
C CYS A 301 5.10 -5.86 -13.11
N ASN A 302 4.45 -4.93 -12.40
CA ASN A 302 5.02 -4.19 -11.28
C ASN A 302 4.18 -4.42 -10.02
N ILE A 303 4.85 -4.41 -8.87
CA ILE A 303 4.20 -4.39 -7.56
C ILE A 303 4.76 -3.25 -6.68
N GLY A 304 5.66 -2.42 -7.19
CA GLY A 304 6.02 -1.15 -6.59
C GLY A 304 4.88 -0.14 -6.70
N HIS A 305 4.89 0.88 -5.83
CA HIS A 305 3.76 1.80 -5.70
C HIS A 305 3.47 2.60 -6.98
N PHE A 306 4.50 3.09 -7.67
CA PHE A 306 4.37 3.89 -8.91
C PHE A 306 4.70 3.07 -10.17
N ASP A 307 4.24 3.56 -11.31
CA ASP A 307 4.41 2.99 -12.64
C ASP A 307 5.75 3.34 -13.31
N LEU A 308 6.75 3.75 -12.53
CA LEU A 308 8.04 4.24 -13.04
C LEU A 308 9.09 3.15 -13.23
N GLU A 309 8.87 1.93 -12.71
CA GLU A 309 9.85 0.86 -12.74
C GLU A 309 10.01 0.23 -14.13
N ILE A 310 9.00 0.36 -14.99
CA ILE A 310 8.94 -0.18 -16.34
C ILE A 310 8.83 0.97 -17.33
N ASP A 311 9.64 0.97 -18.38
CA ASP A 311 9.63 2.01 -19.42
C ASP A 311 8.41 1.87 -20.36
N ILE A 312 7.22 2.11 -19.79
CA ILE A 312 5.94 2.11 -20.53
C ILE A 312 5.92 3.27 -21.53
N ALA A 313 6.51 4.41 -21.19
CA ALA A 313 6.56 5.57 -22.07
C ALA A 313 7.27 5.24 -23.39
N TRP A 314 8.33 4.43 -23.35
CA TRP A 314 8.98 3.95 -24.56
C TRP A 314 8.06 3.05 -25.39
N LEU A 315 7.33 2.13 -24.74
CA LEU A 315 6.39 1.23 -25.43
C LEU A 315 5.26 2.02 -26.13
N ASP A 316 4.70 3.04 -25.45
CA ASP A 316 3.57 3.83 -25.97
C ASP A 316 4.00 4.82 -27.09
N ASN A 317 5.21 5.39 -27.00
CA ASN A 317 5.64 6.47 -27.88
C ASN A 317 6.56 6.02 -29.05
N THR A 318 7.04 4.76 -29.05
CA THR A 318 7.93 4.31 -30.10
C THR A 318 7.20 3.93 -31.38
N LYS A 319 7.56 4.61 -32.48
CA LYS A 319 6.98 4.35 -33.80
C LYS A 319 7.21 2.90 -34.22
N GLY A 320 6.13 2.24 -34.61
CA GLY A 320 6.15 0.86 -35.09
C GLY A 320 5.83 -0.19 -34.02
N ILE A 321 5.75 0.21 -32.76
CA ILE A 321 5.15 -0.63 -31.71
C ILE A 321 3.63 -0.58 -31.84
N LYS A 322 2.97 -1.72 -31.74
CA LYS A 322 1.50 -1.84 -31.79
C LYS A 322 0.99 -2.32 -30.46
N LYS A 323 0.16 -1.50 -29.81
CA LYS A 323 -0.57 -1.84 -28.57
C LYS A 323 -1.94 -2.44 -28.92
N VAL A 324 -2.29 -3.54 -28.29
CA VAL A 324 -3.62 -4.16 -28.35
C VAL A 324 -4.03 -4.50 -26.91
N GLU A 325 -5.12 -3.91 -26.44
CA GLU A 325 -5.75 -4.34 -25.20
C GLU A 325 -6.39 -5.72 -25.41
N ILE A 326 -5.89 -6.73 -24.72
CA ILE A 326 -6.43 -8.09 -24.76
C ILE A 326 -7.70 -8.20 -23.92
N LYS A 327 -7.68 -7.58 -22.74
CA LYS A 327 -8.78 -7.39 -21.82
C LYS A 327 -8.39 -6.28 -20.83
N PRO A 328 -9.30 -5.76 -20.01
CA PRO A 328 -8.96 -4.72 -19.06
C PRO A 328 -7.71 -5.06 -18.25
N GLN A 329 -6.75 -4.12 -18.19
CA GLN A 329 -5.47 -4.24 -17.49
C GLN A 329 -4.47 -5.25 -18.08
N VAL A 330 -4.67 -5.72 -19.31
CA VAL A 330 -3.75 -6.62 -20.02
C VAL A 330 -3.50 -6.11 -21.43
N ASP A 331 -2.36 -5.49 -21.65
CA ASP A 331 -1.95 -4.94 -22.93
C ASP A 331 -0.86 -5.79 -23.58
N ARG A 332 -1.01 -6.06 -24.88
CA ARG A 332 0.01 -6.70 -25.71
C ARG A 332 0.67 -5.67 -26.59
N TYR A 333 1.98 -5.52 -26.44
CA TYR A 333 2.81 -4.65 -27.27
C TYR A 333 3.61 -5.48 -28.25
N THR A 334 3.38 -5.30 -29.55
CA THR A 334 4.16 -5.98 -30.61
C THR A 334 5.24 -5.03 -31.09
N LEU A 335 6.49 -5.43 -30.94
CA LEU A 335 7.68 -4.69 -31.31
C LEU A 335 7.93 -4.74 -32.83
N PRO A 336 8.73 -3.82 -33.40
CA PRO A 336 9.11 -3.88 -34.82
C PRO A 336 9.86 -5.17 -35.24
N SER A 337 10.50 -5.84 -34.29
CA SER A 337 11.14 -7.15 -34.50
C SER A 337 10.15 -8.28 -34.76
N GLY A 338 8.86 -8.08 -34.49
CA GLY A 338 7.81 -9.10 -34.51
C GLY A 338 7.57 -9.78 -33.16
N ASN A 339 8.48 -9.67 -32.20
CA ASN A 339 8.24 -10.13 -30.84
C ASN A 339 7.21 -9.27 -30.13
N SER A 340 6.53 -9.87 -29.17
CA SER A 340 5.56 -9.16 -28.32
C SER A 340 5.88 -9.33 -26.86
N VAL A 341 5.41 -8.40 -26.05
CA VAL A 341 5.38 -8.49 -24.57
C VAL A 341 3.99 -8.18 -24.07
N LEU A 342 3.62 -8.76 -22.92
CA LEU A 342 2.38 -8.51 -22.22
C LEU A 342 2.69 -7.61 -21.01
N VAL A 343 2.05 -6.45 -20.94
CA VAL A 343 2.16 -5.53 -19.81
C VAL A 343 0.89 -5.60 -19.01
N LEU A 344 1.00 -5.79 -17.68
CA LEU A 344 -0.14 -5.86 -16.79
C LEU A 344 -0.33 -4.54 -16.05
N ALA A 345 -1.58 -4.13 -15.89
CA ALA A 345 -1.99 -2.92 -15.18
C ALA A 345 -1.26 -1.65 -15.64
N GLU A 346 -0.86 -1.58 -16.91
CA GLU A 346 -0.08 -0.46 -17.48
C GLU A 346 1.19 -0.14 -16.69
N GLY A 347 1.84 -1.15 -16.10
CA GLY A 347 3.02 -0.98 -15.25
C GLY A 347 2.73 -0.52 -13.81
N ARG A 348 1.46 -0.36 -13.44
CA ARG A 348 1.02 -0.07 -12.06
C ARG A 348 0.92 -1.33 -11.23
N LEU A 349 0.46 -1.22 -9.98
CA LEU A 349 0.29 -2.33 -9.03
C LEU A 349 -0.56 -3.47 -9.60
N VAL A 350 0.09 -4.59 -9.96
CA VAL A 350 -0.58 -5.75 -10.58
C VAL A 350 -1.60 -6.42 -9.67
N ASN A 351 -1.34 -6.43 -8.35
CA ASN A 351 -2.22 -7.07 -7.37
C ASN A 351 -3.54 -6.33 -7.18
N LEU A 352 -3.57 -5.01 -7.34
CA LEU A 352 -4.77 -4.17 -7.26
C LEU A 352 -5.39 -3.90 -8.63
N GLY A 353 -4.57 -3.68 -9.64
CA GLY A 353 -5.05 -3.47 -11.02
C GLY A 353 -5.74 -4.71 -11.59
N CYS A 354 -5.13 -5.87 -11.44
CA CYS A 354 -5.59 -7.14 -12.01
C CYS A 354 -6.33 -8.06 -11.02
N ALA A 355 -6.32 -7.75 -9.71
CA ALA A 355 -6.97 -8.54 -8.67
C ALA A 355 -7.56 -7.62 -7.58
N THR A 356 -7.60 -8.08 -6.34
CA THR A 356 -8.27 -7.43 -5.22
C THR A 356 -7.33 -6.95 -4.11
N GLY A 357 -6.02 -6.99 -4.36
CA GLY A 357 -5.00 -6.55 -3.39
C GLY A 357 -4.69 -7.58 -2.30
N HIS A 358 -4.18 -7.10 -1.19
CA HIS A 358 -3.74 -7.93 -0.07
C HIS A 358 -4.91 -8.54 0.70
N PRO A 359 -4.72 -9.73 1.33
CA PRO A 359 -5.72 -10.36 2.18
C PRO A 359 -6.09 -9.50 3.39
N SER A 360 -7.33 -9.62 3.86
CA SER A 360 -7.86 -8.81 4.96
C SER A 360 -7.06 -8.94 6.25
N PHE A 361 -6.57 -10.13 6.58
CA PHE A 361 -5.81 -10.36 7.81
C PHE A 361 -4.51 -9.53 7.85
N VAL A 362 -3.75 -9.50 6.75
CA VAL A 362 -2.51 -8.73 6.69
C VAL A 362 -2.77 -7.23 6.65
N MET A 363 -3.84 -6.80 5.98
CA MET A 363 -4.26 -5.39 6.02
C MET A 363 -4.74 -4.97 7.40
N SER A 364 -5.28 -5.89 8.21
CA SER A 364 -5.57 -5.61 9.61
C SER A 364 -4.32 -5.20 10.39
N THR A 365 -3.16 -5.82 10.15
CA THR A 365 -1.92 -5.41 10.83
C THR A 365 -1.51 -4.00 10.45
N SER A 366 -1.53 -3.65 9.16
CA SER A 366 -1.20 -2.31 8.66
C SER A 366 -2.17 -1.26 9.21
N PHE A 367 -3.47 -1.51 9.08
CA PHE A 367 -4.49 -0.53 9.46
C PHE A 367 -4.65 -0.37 10.97
N THR A 368 -4.31 -1.38 11.76
CA THR A 368 -4.21 -1.23 13.22
C THR A 368 -3.09 -0.26 13.58
N ASN A 369 -1.93 -0.35 12.90
CA ASN A 369 -0.85 0.65 13.03
C ASN A 369 -1.34 2.05 12.65
N GLN A 370 -2.08 2.21 11.54
CA GLN A 370 -2.64 3.49 11.11
C GLN A 370 -3.55 4.10 12.18
N VAL A 371 -4.48 3.33 12.70
CA VAL A 371 -5.41 3.82 13.75
C VAL A 371 -4.65 4.26 15.00
N LEU A 372 -3.67 3.46 15.46
CA LEU A 372 -2.86 3.82 16.63
C LEU A 372 -2.01 5.08 16.40
N ALA A 373 -1.47 5.25 15.19
CA ALA A 373 -0.74 6.45 14.83
C ALA A 373 -1.64 7.69 14.78
N GLN A 374 -2.84 7.57 14.21
CA GLN A 374 -3.82 8.68 14.21
C GLN A 374 -4.24 9.07 15.64
N ILE A 375 -4.43 8.08 16.52
CA ILE A 375 -4.70 8.37 17.95
C ILE A 375 -3.52 9.10 18.58
N ALA A 376 -2.28 8.60 18.41
CA ALA A 376 -1.08 9.19 18.98
C ALA A 376 -0.88 10.64 18.50
N LEU A 377 -0.98 10.90 17.20
CA LEU A 377 -0.86 12.25 16.64
C LEU A 377 -1.98 13.20 17.12
N TRP A 378 -3.19 12.68 17.36
CA TRP A 378 -4.32 13.49 17.79
C TRP A 378 -4.30 13.79 19.28
N THR A 379 -3.98 12.79 20.13
CA THR A 379 -4.04 12.92 21.61
C THR A 379 -2.74 13.46 22.21
N ASP A 380 -1.59 13.15 21.62
CA ASP A 380 -0.27 13.45 22.14
C ASP A 380 0.54 14.35 21.18
N ALA A 381 -0.15 15.29 20.50
CA ALA A 381 0.44 16.13 19.44
C ALA A 381 1.72 16.87 19.88
N ASP A 382 1.80 17.31 21.13
CA ASP A 382 2.99 18.01 21.67
C ASP A 382 4.25 17.11 21.78
N THR A 383 4.09 15.80 21.58
CA THR A 383 5.20 14.82 21.63
C THR A 383 5.93 14.71 20.29
N TYR A 384 5.30 15.16 19.22
CA TYR A 384 5.83 14.99 17.86
C TYR A 384 6.20 16.34 17.24
N ASP A 385 7.49 16.58 17.09
CA ASP A 385 8.00 17.71 16.33
C ASP A 385 7.81 17.50 14.82
N VAL A 386 7.97 18.57 14.03
CA VAL A 386 8.04 18.46 12.57
C VAL A 386 9.17 17.55 12.16
N GLY A 387 8.84 16.43 11.52
CA GLY A 387 9.79 15.40 11.13
C GLY A 387 9.11 14.06 10.89
N VAL A 388 9.92 13.03 10.61
CA VAL A 388 9.43 11.66 10.36
C VAL A 388 9.73 10.80 11.58
N HIS A 389 8.70 10.29 12.22
CA HIS A 389 8.75 9.51 13.45
C HIS A 389 8.37 8.06 13.22
N MET A 390 8.85 7.17 14.07
CA MET A 390 8.44 5.77 14.11
C MET A 390 7.35 5.57 15.16
N LEU A 391 6.44 4.64 14.90
CA LEU A 391 5.51 4.20 15.92
C LEU A 391 6.31 3.49 17.05
N PRO A 392 6.06 3.81 18.35
CA PRO A 392 6.76 3.18 19.45
C PRO A 392 6.67 1.65 19.42
N LYS A 393 7.78 0.95 19.74
CA LYS A 393 7.85 -0.52 19.73
C LYS A 393 6.74 -1.19 20.55
N LYS A 394 6.34 -0.58 21.64
CA LYS A 394 5.23 -1.06 22.46
C LYS A 394 3.91 -1.13 21.68
N LEU A 395 3.62 -0.15 20.83
CA LEU A 395 2.43 -0.15 19.98
C LEU A 395 2.55 -1.16 18.84
N ASP A 396 3.73 -1.30 18.24
CA ASP A 396 4.02 -2.32 17.23
C ASP A 396 3.78 -3.75 17.80
N GLU A 397 4.23 -4.02 19.03
CA GLU A 397 3.92 -5.27 19.74
C GLU A 397 2.43 -5.43 20.09
N GLU A 398 1.74 -4.33 20.43
CA GLU A 398 0.29 -4.37 20.68
C GLU A 398 -0.46 -4.78 19.41
N VAL A 399 -0.10 -4.25 18.25
CA VAL A 399 -0.67 -4.69 16.95
C VAL A 399 -0.53 -6.20 16.81
N ALA A 400 0.67 -6.76 17.02
CA ALA A 400 0.87 -8.20 16.94
C ALA A 400 -0.04 -8.96 17.91
N ARG A 401 -0.11 -8.55 19.17
CA ARG A 401 -0.93 -9.19 20.20
C ARG A 401 -2.41 -9.28 19.82
N LEU A 402 -2.97 -8.22 19.25
CA LEU A 402 -4.37 -8.16 18.82
C LEU A 402 -4.72 -9.17 17.72
N HIS A 403 -3.72 -9.75 17.05
CA HIS A 403 -3.91 -10.73 15.98
C HIS A 403 -3.69 -12.18 16.40
N LEU A 404 -3.03 -12.41 17.55
CA LEU A 404 -2.60 -13.76 17.94
C LEU A 404 -3.76 -14.70 18.26
N ASP A 405 -4.79 -14.21 18.93
CA ASP A 405 -5.94 -15.03 19.34
C ASP A 405 -6.71 -15.59 18.12
N LYS A 406 -6.82 -14.81 17.06
CA LYS A 406 -7.45 -15.24 15.79
C LYS A 406 -6.72 -16.44 15.17
N LEU A 407 -5.40 -16.53 15.38
CA LEU A 407 -4.56 -17.63 14.89
C LEU A 407 -4.42 -18.76 15.92
N GLY A 408 -5.03 -18.66 17.11
CA GLY A 408 -4.90 -19.63 18.17
C GLY A 408 -3.50 -19.70 18.81
N VAL A 409 -2.70 -18.64 18.67
CA VAL A 409 -1.33 -18.56 19.18
C VAL A 409 -1.32 -18.29 20.69
N LYS A 410 -0.51 -19.05 21.41
CA LYS A 410 -0.27 -18.87 22.84
C LYS A 410 1.19 -18.48 23.08
N LEU A 411 1.40 -17.31 23.67
CA LEU A 411 2.74 -16.83 23.99
C LEU A 411 3.27 -17.48 25.29
N THR A 412 4.57 -17.81 25.28
CA THR A 412 5.30 -18.12 26.51
C THR A 412 5.46 -16.84 27.34
N LYS A 413 5.25 -16.92 28.63
CA LYS A 413 5.47 -15.80 29.56
C LYS A 413 6.83 -15.94 30.24
N LEU A 414 7.56 -14.83 30.27
CA LEU A 414 8.82 -14.76 31.02
C LEU A 414 8.55 -14.84 32.54
N THR A 415 9.38 -15.60 33.25
CA THR A 415 9.47 -15.43 34.71
C THR A 415 10.21 -14.12 35.03
N LYS A 416 10.07 -13.63 36.25
CA LYS A 416 10.80 -12.45 36.69
C LYS A 416 12.31 -12.62 36.52
N ASP A 417 12.87 -13.76 36.89
CA ASP A 417 14.31 -14.04 36.79
C ASP A 417 14.78 -14.04 35.31
N GLN A 418 13.96 -14.55 34.40
CA GLN A 418 14.26 -14.50 32.95
C GLN A 418 14.20 -13.06 32.40
N ALA A 419 13.22 -12.29 32.80
CA ALA A 419 13.09 -10.90 32.42
C ALA A 419 14.25 -10.05 32.96
N ASP A 420 14.62 -10.25 34.22
CA ASP A 420 15.77 -9.59 34.87
C ASP A 420 17.10 -9.97 34.18
N TYR A 421 17.28 -11.25 33.80
CA TYR A 421 18.46 -11.70 33.05
C TYR A 421 18.56 -11.09 31.68
N LEU A 422 17.43 -10.95 30.96
CA LEU A 422 17.36 -10.35 29.62
C LEU A 422 17.33 -8.82 29.63
N HIS A 423 17.19 -8.20 30.81
CA HIS A 423 17.01 -6.76 30.96
C HIS A 423 15.81 -6.20 30.17
N VAL A 424 14.69 -6.94 30.18
CA VAL A 424 13.42 -6.52 29.53
C VAL A 424 12.27 -6.61 30.53
N PRO A 425 11.19 -5.84 30.36
CA PRO A 425 9.98 -6.03 31.18
C PRO A 425 9.33 -7.40 30.91
N VAL A 426 8.69 -7.99 31.92
CA VAL A 426 7.95 -9.27 31.78
C VAL A 426 6.89 -9.22 30.66
N GLU A 427 6.24 -8.07 30.50
CA GLU A 427 5.18 -7.87 29.50
C GLU A 427 5.66 -7.18 28.21
N GLY A 428 6.96 -6.95 28.06
CA GLY A 428 7.54 -6.25 26.90
C GLY A 428 7.60 -4.72 27.08
N PRO A 429 8.10 -3.99 26.10
CA PRO A 429 8.60 -4.49 24.81
C PRO A 429 9.84 -5.39 24.97
N PHE A 430 9.88 -6.47 24.17
CA PHE A 430 10.95 -7.46 24.24
C PHE A 430 12.18 -7.10 23.43
N LYS A 431 12.11 -6.07 22.59
CA LYS A 431 13.20 -5.58 21.76
C LYS A 431 13.31 -4.05 21.90
N PRO A 432 14.52 -3.50 21.76
CA PRO A 432 14.73 -2.06 21.76
C PRO A 432 14.10 -1.39 20.51
N GLU A 433 13.86 -0.07 20.59
CA GLU A 433 13.21 0.71 19.54
C GLU A 433 13.86 0.59 18.16
N TYR A 434 15.18 0.48 18.09
CA TYR A 434 15.92 0.37 16.84
C TYR A 434 15.88 -1.04 16.20
N TYR A 435 15.38 -2.06 16.90
CA TYR A 435 15.40 -3.43 16.37
C TYR A 435 14.39 -3.62 15.25
N ARG A 436 14.85 -4.21 14.15
CA ARG A 436 14.03 -4.62 13.00
C ARG A 436 14.16 -6.13 12.82
N TYR A 437 13.02 -6.81 12.81
CA TYR A 437 12.93 -8.29 12.69
C TYR A 437 13.40 -8.81 11.35
#